data_efd3c19d4b15759a890ffbd2f3cfd463
#
_entry.id   efd3c19d4b15759a890ffbd2f3cfd463
#
_cell.length_a   1.000
_cell.length_b   1.000
_cell.length_c   1.000
_cell.angle_alpha   90.00
_cell.angle_beta   90.00
_cell.angle_gamma   90.00
#
_symmetry.space_group_name_H-M   'P 1'
#
loop_
_entity.id
_entity.type
_entity.pdbx_description
1 polymer ?
#
loop_
_entity_poly.entity_id
_entity_poly.type
_entity_poly.pdbx_seq_one_letter_code
_entity_poly.pdbx_strand_id
1 'polypeptide(L)'
;MAQFLSKPFGMTPNGEKINEYIISNPGGLAVSVLNYGCIIKNIWVPTKSGPVDVVLGHDTYADYVKDFESSGSTCCGAFVGRYANRIENAVFNVGGKTYQLEANNGKNHLHGTFPRKLYEVKTFGDTLLLEAESPDGEDGFPGNLKISVRYILTEDNALRMDYRVSSDADTIINLTNHTYFNLDGGGDVLGQKLRIYASRYLEGNNETCPTGNILPLSLIHISE
;
A
#
# COMPACT_ATOMS: atom_id res chain seq x y z
N MET A 1 -20.25 8.93 14.75
CA MET A 1 -18.82 9.34 14.71
C MET A 1 -17.97 8.10 14.82
N ALA A 2 -16.85 8.06 14.12
CA ALA A 2 -15.89 6.97 14.22
C ALA A 2 -15.27 6.91 15.63
N GLN A 3 -14.90 5.71 16.05
CA GLN A 3 -14.14 5.49 17.30
C GLN A 3 -12.71 5.12 16.94
N PHE A 4 -11.76 5.54 17.75
CA PHE A 4 -10.34 5.26 17.59
C PHE A 4 -9.81 4.53 18.81
N LEU A 5 -9.02 3.50 18.57
CA LEU A 5 -8.25 2.80 19.59
C LEU A 5 -6.82 2.68 19.08
N SER A 6 -5.83 2.81 19.95
CA SER A 6 -4.45 2.50 19.63
C SER A 6 -3.85 1.54 20.63
N LYS A 7 -2.98 0.64 20.15
CA LYS A 7 -2.23 -0.30 20.99
C LYS A 7 -0.82 -0.50 20.43
N PRO A 8 0.16 -0.87 21.27
CA PRO A 8 1.49 -1.24 20.81
C PRO A 8 1.41 -2.44 19.86
N PHE A 9 2.19 -2.41 18.79
CA PHE A 9 2.33 -3.53 17.84
C PHE A 9 3.75 -4.08 17.80
N GLY A 10 4.75 -3.22 17.90
CA GLY A 10 6.15 -3.63 17.87
C GLY A 10 7.10 -2.45 18.10
N MET A 11 8.35 -2.70 17.81
CA MET A 11 9.42 -1.71 17.93
C MET A 11 10.45 -1.96 16.82
N THR A 12 10.91 -0.89 16.17
CA THR A 12 12.01 -0.99 15.20
C THR A 12 13.34 -1.32 15.92
N PRO A 13 14.36 -1.80 15.18
CA PRO A 13 15.69 -2.02 15.77
C PRO A 13 16.30 -0.77 16.41
N ASN A 14 15.90 0.43 15.97
CA ASN A 14 16.34 1.71 16.51
C ASN A 14 15.53 2.18 17.75
N GLY A 15 14.59 1.36 18.23
CA GLY A 15 13.78 1.67 19.40
C GLY A 15 12.55 2.54 19.14
N GLU A 16 12.17 2.75 17.87
CA GLU A 16 10.99 3.54 17.51
C GLU A 16 9.73 2.66 17.65
N LYS A 17 8.68 3.25 18.23
CA LYS A 17 7.43 2.52 18.53
C LYS A 17 6.57 2.35 17.28
N ILE A 18 6.14 1.10 17.05
CA ILE A 18 5.13 0.76 16.06
C ILE A 18 3.82 0.52 16.80
N ASN A 19 2.80 1.27 16.42
CA ASN A 19 1.47 1.17 17.00
C ASN A 19 0.46 0.73 15.93
N GLU A 20 -0.52 -0.04 16.37
CA GLU A 20 -1.72 -0.37 15.62
C GLU A 20 -2.83 0.61 16.01
N TYR A 21 -3.47 1.20 15.02
CA TYR A 21 -4.60 2.12 15.16
C TYR A 21 -5.83 1.46 14.57
N ILE A 22 -6.88 1.32 15.36
CA ILE A 22 -8.14 0.73 14.92
C ILE A 22 -9.17 1.87 14.82
N ILE A 23 -9.77 1.99 13.65
CA ILE A 23 -10.88 2.89 13.38
C ILE A 23 -12.12 2.04 13.22
N SER A 24 -13.22 2.40 13.86
CA SER A 24 -14.51 1.74 13.67
C SER A 24 -15.64 2.76 13.53
N ASN A 25 -16.64 2.43 12.72
CA ASN A 25 -17.83 3.25 12.52
C ASN A 25 -19.06 2.60 13.19
N PRO A 26 -20.16 3.35 13.36
CA PRO A 26 -21.42 2.81 13.93
C PRO A 26 -22.04 1.68 13.10
N GLY A 27 -21.72 1.57 11.81
CA GLY A 27 -22.17 0.51 10.90
C GLY A 27 -21.48 -0.83 11.14
N GLY A 28 -20.47 -0.88 12.02
CA GLY A 28 -19.74 -2.10 12.39
C GLY A 28 -18.53 -2.40 11.50
N LEU A 29 -18.21 -1.57 10.51
CA LEU A 29 -16.96 -1.67 9.79
C LEU A 29 -15.82 -1.21 10.69
N ALA A 30 -14.74 -1.98 10.76
CA ALA A 30 -13.53 -1.60 11.47
C ALA A 30 -12.29 -1.87 10.62
N VAL A 31 -11.28 -1.01 10.73
CA VAL A 31 -10.02 -1.11 9.99
C VAL A 31 -8.87 -0.92 10.96
N SER A 32 -7.89 -1.79 10.88
CA SER A 32 -6.64 -1.68 11.62
C SER A 32 -5.52 -1.21 10.71
N VAL A 33 -4.79 -0.18 11.14
CA VAL A 33 -3.70 0.45 10.40
C VAL A 33 -2.47 0.56 11.28
N LEU A 34 -1.29 0.22 10.75
CA LEU A 34 -0.02 0.44 11.43
C LEU A 34 0.57 1.81 11.03
N ASN A 35 1.24 2.49 11.97
CA ASN A 35 2.06 3.65 11.63
C ASN A 35 3.36 3.29 10.90
N TYR A 36 3.65 2.01 10.71
CA TYR A 36 4.72 1.48 9.87
C TYR A 36 4.15 1.13 8.49
N GLY A 37 4.68 1.75 7.44
CA GLY A 37 4.23 1.56 6.06
C GLY A 37 2.77 1.93 5.77
N CYS A 38 2.08 2.65 6.68
CA CYS A 38 0.64 2.88 6.61
C CYS A 38 -0.14 1.58 6.31
N ILE A 39 0.32 0.45 6.86
CA ILE A 39 -0.17 -0.88 6.53
C ILE A 39 -1.62 -1.03 7.01
N ILE A 40 -2.52 -1.38 6.10
CA ILE A 40 -3.84 -1.92 6.46
C ILE A 40 -3.63 -3.37 6.88
N LYS A 41 -3.73 -3.63 8.20
CA LYS A 41 -3.51 -4.95 8.76
C LYS A 41 -4.76 -5.82 8.73
N ASN A 42 -5.92 -5.22 9.05
CA ASN A 42 -7.21 -5.90 9.07
C ASN A 42 -8.30 -4.98 8.53
N ILE A 43 -9.30 -5.56 7.88
CA ILE A 43 -10.59 -4.92 7.56
C ILE A 43 -11.70 -5.87 8.02
N TRP A 44 -12.35 -5.54 9.14
CA TRP A 44 -13.46 -6.33 9.66
C TRP A 44 -14.79 -5.82 9.11
N VAL A 45 -15.37 -6.61 8.23
CA VAL A 45 -16.68 -6.32 7.65
C VAL A 45 -17.78 -6.94 8.52
N PRO A 46 -18.81 -6.17 8.91
CA PRO A 46 -19.91 -6.70 9.70
C PRO A 46 -20.74 -7.70 8.89
N THR A 47 -20.99 -8.87 9.46
CA THR A 47 -21.88 -9.89 8.88
C THR A 47 -22.92 -10.35 9.91
N LYS A 48 -23.90 -11.14 9.47
CA LYS A 48 -24.93 -11.72 10.37
C LYS A 48 -24.34 -12.65 11.42
N SER A 49 -23.20 -13.27 11.15
CA SER A 49 -22.50 -14.20 12.04
C SER A 49 -21.39 -13.54 12.87
N GLY A 50 -21.22 -12.24 12.74
CA GLY A 50 -20.14 -11.47 13.39
C GLY A 50 -19.20 -10.84 12.35
N PRO A 51 -18.22 -10.04 12.79
CA PRO A 51 -17.28 -9.41 11.87
C PRO A 51 -16.34 -10.44 11.24
N VAL A 52 -16.05 -10.26 9.94
CA VAL A 52 -15.12 -11.09 9.16
C VAL A 52 -13.98 -10.21 8.69
N ASP A 53 -12.75 -10.63 8.95
CA ASP A 53 -11.55 -9.99 8.39
C ASP A 53 -11.38 -10.42 6.93
N VAL A 54 -11.38 -9.47 6.02
CA VAL A 54 -11.39 -9.72 4.57
C VAL A 54 -10.05 -9.40 3.89
N VAL A 55 -8.97 -9.20 4.66
CA VAL A 55 -7.65 -8.90 4.11
C VAL A 55 -6.57 -9.78 4.75
N LEU A 56 -5.46 -9.95 4.03
CA LEU A 56 -4.27 -10.59 4.55
C LEU A 56 -3.43 -9.56 5.31
N GLY A 57 -2.95 -9.96 6.48
CA GLY A 57 -2.00 -9.21 7.30
C GLY A 57 -1.11 -10.16 8.10
N HIS A 58 -0.03 -9.64 8.65
CA HIS A 58 0.84 -10.38 9.56
C HIS A 58 0.54 -10.03 11.02
N ASP A 59 0.75 -11.00 11.91
CA ASP A 59 0.42 -10.84 13.33
C ASP A 59 1.49 -10.08 14.11
N THR A 60 2.74 -10.07 13.63
CA THR A 60 3.85 -9.41 14.30
C THR A 60 4.65 -8.49 13.36
N TYR A 61 5.33 -7.52 13.96
CA TYR A 61 6.27 -6.67 13.22
C TYR A 61 7.40 -7.50 12.57
N ALA A 62 7.88 -8.53 13.25
CA ALA A 62 8.94 -9.40 12.72
C ALA A 62 8.52 -10.13 11.44
N ASP A 63 7.25 -10.52 11.33
CA ASP A 63 6.73 -11.16 10.13
C ASP A 63 6.64 -10.17 8.95
N TYR A 64 6.27 -8.91 9.21
CA TYR A 64 6.33 -7.86 8.18
C TYR A 64 7.77 -7.61 7.71
N VAL A 65 8.73 -7.53 8.62
CA VAL A 65 10.16 -7.37 8.26
C VAL A 65 10.62 -8.53 7.40
N LYS A 66 10.33 -9.77 7.83
CA LYS A 66 10.67 -10.97 7.07
C LYS A 66 10.05 -11.00 5.67
N ASP A 67 8.80 -10.57 5.54
CA ASP A 67 8.15 -10.43 4.23
C ASP A 67 8.88 -9.39 3.37
N PHE A 68 9.12 -8.20 3.90
CA PHE A 68 9.76 -7.10 3.15
C PHE A 68 11.22 -7.36 2.77
N GLU A 69 11.92 -8.23 3.47
CA GLU A 69 13.30 -8.66 3.16
C GLU A 69 13.34 -9.87 2.22
N SER A 70 12.21 -10.53 1.99
CA SER A 70 12.15 -11.68 1.09
C SER A 70 12.22 -11.26 -0.38
N SER A 71 12.79 -12.12 -1.22
CA SER A 71 12.83 -11.90 -2.68
C SER A 71 11.44 -11.92 -3.34
N GLY A 72 10.45 -12.45 -2.62
CA GLY A 72 9.05 -12.51 -3.04
C GLY A 72 8.15 -11.66 -2.16
N SER A 73 8.66 -10.53 -1.64
CA SER A 73 7.88 -9.65 -0.76
C SER A 73 6.50 -9.34 -1.32
N THR A 74 5.50 -9.54 -0.49
CA THR A 74 4.10 -9.25 -0.83
C THR A 74 3.75 -7.78 -0.61
N CYS A 75 4.54 -7.03 0.17
CA CYS A 75 4.18 -5.70 0.65
C CYS A 75 2.75 -5.63 1.24
N CYS A 76 2.34 -6.71 1.93
CA CYS A 76 0.97 -6.98 2.34
C CYS A 76 0.36 -5.81 3.10
N GLY A 77 -0.72 -5.23 2.58
CA GLY A 77 -1.44 -4.09 3.16
C GLY A 77 -0.72 -2.75 3.13
N ALA A 78 0.54 -2.68 2.66
CA ALA A 78 1.38 -1.50 2.76
C ALA A 78 0.98 -0.38 1.77
N PHE A 79 1.23 0.86 2.18
CA PHE A 79 1.26 2.01 1.28
C PHE A 79 2.57 2.00 0.51
N VAL A 80 2.49 2.00 -0.81
CA VAL A 80 3.60 1.81 -1.73
C VAL A 80 3.92 3.12 -2.47
N GLY A 81 5.17 3.45 -2.55
CA GLY A 81 5.74 4.66 -3.19
C GLY A 81 7.27 4.71 -2.97
N ARG A 82 8.00 5.67 -3.62
CA ARG A 82 7.43 6.76 -4.45
C ARG A 82 6.72 6.28 -5.70
N TYR A 83 7.13 5.13 -6.28
CA TYR A 83 6.59 4.64 -7.54
C TYR A 83 6.18 3.18 -7.41
N ALA A 84 4.88 2.92 -7.40
CA ALA A 84 4.31 1.58 -7.35
C ALA A 84 4.61 0.81 -8.63
N ASN A 85 4.79 -0.52 -8.49
CA ASN A 85 5.24 -1.39 -9.55
C ASN A 85 6.70 -1.10 -9.97
N ARG A 86 7.11 -1.50 -11.17
CA ARG A 86 8.52 -1.51 -11.60
C ARG A 86 8.86 -0.33 -12.49
N ILE A 87 10.06 0.21 -12.28
CA ILE A 87 10.76 1.08 -13.22
C ILE A 87 11.88 0.24 -13.85
N GLU A 88 11.80 0.01 -15.14
CA GLU A 88 12.72 -0.84 -15.89
C GLU A 88 14.16 -0.28 -15.83
N ASN A 89 15.15 -1.17 -15.60
CA ASN A 89 16.57 -0.84 -15.41
C ASN A 89 16.82 0.17 -14.28
N ALA A 90 15.84 0.42 -13.40
CA ALA A 90 15.92 1.40 -12.32
C ALA A 90 16.33 2.81 -12.80
N VAL A 91 15.88 3.22 -13.99
CA VAL A 91 16.23 4.51 -14.60
C VAL A 91 14.97 5.21 -15.11
N PHE A 92 14.88 6.52 -14.89
CA PHE A 92 13.86 7.37 -15.49
C PHE A 92 14.41 8.76 -15.84
N ASN A 93 13.66 9.49 -16.68
CA ASN A 93 13.99 10.84 -17.07
C ASN A 93 12.87 11.81 -16.65
N VAL A 94 13.26 12.93 -16.05
CA VAL A 94 12.36 14.05 -15.73
C VAL A 94 13.13 15.38 -15.84
N GLY A 95 12.49 16.41 -16.37
CA GLY A 95 13.12 17.73 -16.51
C GLY A 95 14.40 17.72 -17.34
N GLY A 96 14.55 16.81 -18.30
CA GLY A 96 15.75 16.67 -19.13
C GLY A 96 16.95 16.04 -18.42
N LYS A 97 16.78 15.52 -17.22
CA LYS A 97 17.82 14.80 -16.44
C LYS A 97 17.46 13.33 -16.31
N THR A 98 18.50 12.49 -16.34
CA THR A 98 18.39 11.05 -16.07
C THR A 98 18.70 10.77 -14.61
N TYR A 99 17.84 9.99 -13.96
CA TYR A 99 18.00 9.57 -12.59
C TYR A 99 18.17 8.06 -12.50
N GLN A 100 19.20 7.62 -11.78
CA GLN A 100 19.44 6.23 -11.46
C GLN A 100 18.87 5.93 -10.07
N LEU A 101 17.96 4.97 -9.99
CA LEU A 101 17.37 4.50 -8.75
C LEU A 101 18.14 3.31 -8.17
N GLU A 102 17.86 2.96 -6.94
CA GLU A 102 18.28 1.70 -6.35
C GLU A 102 17.61 0.53 -7.08
N ALA A 103 18.43 -0.42 -7.57
CA ALA A 103 17.93 -1.65 -8.18
C ALA A 103 17.64 -2.68 -7.07
N ASN A 104 16.39 -2.75 -6.62
CA ASN A 104 15.94 -3.62 -5.52
C ASN A 104 15.15 -4.84 -5.97
N ASN A 105 14.96 -5.01 -7.29
CA ASN A 105 14.28 -6.17 -7.90
C ASN A 105 14.99 -6.59 -9.20
N GLY A 106 16.07 -7.36 -9.05
CA GLY A 106 16.99 -7.63 -10.15
C GLY A 106 17.64 -6.33 -10.64
N LYS A 107 17.50 -6.01 -11.94
CA LYS A 107 17.97 -4.74 -12.51
C LYS A 107 16.95 -3.58 -12.37
N ASN A 108 15.74 -3.88 -11.89
CA ASN A 108 14.62 -2.94 -11.84
C ASN A 108 14.46 -2.33 -10.45
N HIS A 109 13.80 -1.19 -10.37
CA HIS A 109 13.32 -0.63 -9.11
C HIS A 109 11.86 -1.03 -8.90
N LEU A 110 11.52 -1.52 -7.71
CA LEU A 110 10.17 -1.97 -7.35
C LEU A 110 9.70 -1.31 -6.06
N HIS A 111 8.56 -0.64 -6.09
CA HIS A 111 7.78 -0.15 -4.95
C HIS A 111 8.43 0.93 -4.07
N GLY A 112 9.77 0.93 -3.90
CA GLY A 112 10.49 1.87 -3.05
C GLY A 112 10.39 1.58 -1.55
N THR A 113 10.71 2.58 -0.73
CA THR A 113 10.90 2.45 0.72
C THR A 113 9.66 2.77 1.56
N PHE A 114 8.58 3.32 0.99
CA PHE A 114 7.39 3.72 1.76
C PHE A 114 6.76 2.61 2.60
N PRO A 115 6.77 1.32 2.17
CA PRO A 115 6.30 0.20 2.99
C PRO A 115 7.05 0.02 4.33
N ARG A 116 8.28 0.53 4.43
CA ARG A 116 9.16 0.39 5.61
C ARG A 116 9.35 1.69 6.40
N LYS A 117 8.65 2.74 6.03
CA LYS A 117 8.74 4.06 6.66
C LYS A 117 7.80 4.15 7.87
N LEU A 118 8.24 4.86 8.91
CA LEU A 118 7.36 5.26 10.01
C LEU A 118 6.66 6.56 9.67
N TYR A 119 5.41 6.67 10.12
CA TYR A 119 4.54 7.82 9.92
C TYR A 119 4.09 8.38 11.25
N GLU A 120 4.05 9.70 11.36
CA GLU A 120 3.38 10.39 12.46
C GLU A 120 1.87 10.25 12.29
N VAL A 121 1.15 10.02 13.40
CA VAL A 121 -0.29 9.75 13.36
C VAL A 121 -1.07 10.81 14.11
N LYS A 122 -2.14 11.28 13.48
CA LYS A 122 -3.13 12.19 14.05
C LYS A 122 -4.54 11.64 13.78
N THR A 123 -5.45 11.86 14.72
CA THR A 123 -6.86 11.48 14.58
C THR A 123 -7.75 12.70 14.73
N PHE A 124 -8.72 12.87 13.85
CA PHE A 124 -9.73 13.93 13.94
C PHE A 124 -11.01 13.55 13.19
N GLY A 125 -12.16 13.78 13.82
CA GLY A 125 -13.45 13.41 13.26
C GLY A 125 -13.56 11.91 13.01
N ASP A 126 -13.62 11.52 11.72
CA ASP A 126 -13.66 10.16 11.21
C ASP A 126 -12.36 9.74 10.50
N THR A 127 -11.31 10.54 10.63
CA THR A 127 -10.06 10.44 9.87
C THR A 127 -8.89 10.00 10.73
N LEU A 128 -8.16 8.99 10.26
CA LEU A 128 -6.80 8.67 10.67
C LEU A 128 -5.85 9.26 9.63
N LEU A 129 -5.04 10.23 10.04
CA LEU A 129 -4.05 10.90 9.22
C LEU A 129 -2.65 10.37 9.58
N LEU A 130 -1.90 9.93 8.57
CA LEU A 130 -0.51 9.50 8.69
C LEU A 130 0.36 10.40 7.83
N GLU A 131 1.41 10.97 8.40
CA GLU A 131 2.29 11.92 7.72
C GLU A 131 3.75 11.48 7.84
N ALA A 132 4.52 11.69 6.77
CA ALA A 132 5.95 11.46 6.74
C ALA A 132 6.62 12.36 5.69
N GLU A 133 7.94 12.40 5.73
CA GLU A 133 8.77 13.02 4.71
C GLU A 133 9.63 11.96 4.01
N SER A 134 9.94 12.23 2.75
CA SER A 134 10.89 11.45 1.96
C SER A 134 11.92 12.44 1.41
N PRO A 135 13.18 12.41 1.90
CA PRO A 135 14.18 13.40 1.53
C PRO A 135 14.62 13.27 0.08
N ASP A 136 15.17 14.36 -0.46
CA ASP A 136 15.84 14.34 -1.77
C ASP A 136 16.90 13.23 -1.81
N GLY A 137 16.90 12.46 -2.89
CA GLY A 137 17.82 11.33 -3.09
C GLY A 137 17.39 10.02 -2.43
N GLU A 138 16.28 9.94 -1.67
CA GLU A 138 15.77 8.66 -1.16
C GLU A 138 15.45 7.73 -2.33
N ASP A 139 15.96 6.49 -2.31
CA ASP A 139 15.91 5.49 -3.42
C ASP A 139 16.49 6.02 -4.76
N GLY A 140 17.12 7.19 -4.80
CA GLY A 140 17.61 7.87 -5.99
C GLY A 140 16.61 8.85 -6.63
N PHE A 141 15.44 9.07 -6.04
CA PHE A 141 14.45 10.04 -6.54
C PHE A 141 14.79 11.47 -6.14
N PRO A 142 14.62 12.47 -7.06
CA PRO A 142 14.83 13.88 -6.74
C PRO A 142 13.67 14.47 -5.93
N GLY A 143 13.99 15.51 -5.18
CA GLY A 143 13.07 16.36 -4.43
C GLY A 143 12.69 15.81 -3.05
N ASN A 144 12.49 16.75 -2.12
CA ASN A 144 11.93 16.45 -0.80
C ASN A 144 10.41 16.32 -0.91
N LEU A 145 9.87 15.17 -0.49
CA LEU A 145 8.42 14.95 -0.48
C LEU A 145 7.85 15.12 0.93
N LYS A 146 6.72 15.81 1.03
CA LYS A 146 5.80 15.70 2.16
C LYS A 146 4.65 14.77 1.77
N ILE A 147 4.42 13.77 2.61
CA ILE A 147 3.48 12.67 2.37
C ILE A 147 2.38 12.74 3.40
N SER A 148 1.13 12.63 2.94
CA SER A 148 -0.05 12.55 3.81
C SER A 148 -0.98 11.46 3.29
N VAL A 149 -1.28 10.49 4.15
CA VAL A 149 -2.20 9.38 3.90
C VAL A 149 -3.37 9.49 4.87
N ARG A 150 -4.60 9.46 4.36
CA ARG A 150 -5.80 9.52 5.18
C ARG A 150 -6.63 8.27 4.98
N TYR A 151 -7.00 7.64 6.09
CA TYR A 151 -7.99 6.57 6.14
C TYR A 151 -9.25 7.10 6.81
N ILE A 152 -10.37 7.02 6.10
CA ILE A 152 -11.66 7.55 6.54
C ILE A 152 -12.69 6.45 6.42
N LEU A 153 -13.39 6.14 7.52
CA LEU A 153 -14.54 5.25 7.46
C LEU A 153 -15.81 6.06 7.30
N THR A 154 -16.50 5.83 6.20
CA THR A 154 -17.76 6.50 5.91
C THR A 154 -18.93 5.83 6.67
N GLU A 155 -20.04 6.54 6.82
CA GLU A 155 -21.24 6.03 7.52
C GLU A 155 -21.91 4.87 6.78
N ASP A 156 -21.71 4.76 5.47
CA ASP A 156 -22.21 3.69 4.59
C ASP A 156 -21.25 2.50 4.46
N ASN A 157 -20.34 2.33 5.43
CA ASN A 157 -19.38 1.22 5.50
C ASN A 157 -18.39 1.16 4.33
N ALA A 158 -17.90 2.30 3.84
CA ALA A 158 -16.79 2.34 2.92
C ALA A 158 -15.48 2.81 3.62
N LEU A 159 -14.35 2.26 3.21
CA LEU A 159 -13.02 2.76 3.53
C LEU A 159 -12.57 3.68 2.38
N ARG A 160 -12.43 4.95 2.67
CA ARG A 160 -11.86 5.93 1.76
C ARG A 160 -10.39 6.16 2.10
N MET A 161 -9.53 6.09 1.08
CA MET A 161 -8.09 6.34 1.18
C MET A 161 -7.74 7.57 0.34
N ASP A 162 -7.27 8.64 0.99
CA ASP A 162 -6.82 9.86 0.30
C ASP A 162 -5.30 9.99 0.45
N TYR A 163 -4.60 10.11 -0.67
CA TYR A 163 -3.16 10.33 -0.71
C TYR A 163 -2.88 11.75 -1.19
N ARG A 164 -1.98 12.45 -0.49
CA ARG A 164 -1.46 13.74 -0.89
C ARG A 164 0.05 13.76 -0.76
N VAL A 165 0.71 14.23 -1.80
CA VAL A 165 2.14 14.49 -1.79
C VAL A 165 2.42 15.85 -2.38
N SER A 166 3.46 16.51 -1.88
CA SER A 166 4.03 17.71 -2.48
C SER A 166 5.54 17.56 -2.54
N SER A 167 6.16 18.07 -3.58
CA SER A 167 7.61 18.05 -3.79
C SER A 167 8.12 19.46 -4.02
N ASP A 168 9.36 19.71 -3.61
CA ASP A 168 10.09 20.95 -3.90
C ASP A 168 10.88 20.91 -5.21
N ALA A 169 10.90 19.75 -5.90
CA ALA A 169 11.50 19.58 -7.22
C ALA A 169 10.66 18.65 -8.11
N ASP A 170 10.90 18.68 -9.42
CA ASP A 170 10.27 17.76 -10.35
C ASP A 170 10.67 16.31 -10.05
N THR A 171 9.68 15.45 -9.87
CA THR A 171 9.85 14.02 -9.59
C THR A 171 8.68 13.22 -10.18
N ILE A 172 8.79 11.90 -10.17
CA ILE A 172 7.70 11.01 -10.59
C ILE A 172 7.04 10.39 -9.37
N ILE A 173 5.71 10.28 -9.42
CA ILE A 173 4.90 9.72 -8.33
C ILE A 173 3.88 8.74 -8.90
N ASN A 174 3.81 7.55 -8.30
CA ASN A 174 2.75 6.57 -8.51
C ASN A 174 2.49 5.86 -7.17
N LEU A 175 1.38 6.14 -6.54
CA LEU A 175 1.07 5.67 -5.18
C LEU A 175 -0.06 4.66 -5.20
N THR A 176 0.05 3.63 -4.35
CA THR A 176 -1.04 2.65 -4.16
C THR A 176 -1.03 2.07 -2.75
N ASN A 177 -2.10 1.37 -2.40
CA ASN A 177 -2.12 0.45 -1.26
C ASN A 177 -2.06 -0.99 -1.78
N HIS A 178 -1.28 -1.84 -1.13
CA HIS A 178 -1.01 -3.21 -1.55
C HIS A 178 -1.80 -4.25 -0.73
N THR A 179 -3.03 -3.96 -0.37
CA THR A 179 -3.91 -4.88 0.35
C THR A 179 -4.31 -6.07 -0.52
N TYR A 180 -4.18 -7.27 0.03
CA TYR A 180 -4.67 -8.51 -0.56
C TYR A 180 -6.01 -8.86 0.08
N PHE A 181 -7.04 -9.04 -0.74
CA PHE A 181 -8.40 -9.32 -0.28
C PHE A 181 -8.73 -10.81 -0.35
N ASN A 182 -9.39 -11.31 0.70
CA ASN A 182 -10.08 -12.58 0.74
C ASN A 182 -11.45 -12.39 1.38
N LEU A 183 -12.49 -12.24 0.56
CA LEU A 183 -13.84 -11.91 1.03
C LEU A 183 -14.52 -13.03 1.83
N ASP A 184 -13.99 -14.26 1.78
CA ASP A 184 -14.46 -15.39 2.58
C ASP A 184 -13.86 -15.39 4.01
N GLY A 185 -12.88 -14.51 4.27
CA GLY A 185 -12.25 -14.35 5.59
C GLY A 185 -11.29 -15.48 5.97
N GLY A 186 -10.99 -16.39 5.05
CA GLY A 186 -10.06 -17.50 5.28
C GLY A 186 -10.04 -18.49 4.12
N GLY A 187 -9.11 -19.45 4.16
CA GLY A 187 -8.90 -20.38 3.06
C GLY A 187 -8.27 -19.71 1.82
N ASP A 188 -8.51 -20.31 0.65
CA ASP A 188 -8.05 -19.76 -0.63
C ASP A 188 -9.09 -18.83 -1.29
N VAL A 189 -8.71 -18.19 -2.39
CA VAL A 189 -9.58 -17.28 -3.15
C VAL A 189 -10.10 -17.89 -4.45
N LEU A 190 -9.85 -19.19 -4.70
CA LEU A 190 -10.13 -19.86 -5.97
C LEU A 190 -11.63 -19.93 -6.31
N GLY A 191 -12.49 -19.90 -5.28
CA GLY A 191 -13.95 -19.87 -5.44
C GLY A 191 -14.53 -18.48 -5.71
N GLN A 192 -13.75 -17.42 -5.57
CA GLN A 192 -14.21 -16.04 -5.71
C GLN A 192 -14.33 -15.64 -7.19
N LYS A 193 -15.25 -14.72 -7.46
CA LYS A 193 -15.46 -14.18 -8.80
C LYS A 193 -14.99 -12.74 -8.86
N LEU A 194 -14.08 -12.43 -9.78
CA LEU A 194 -13.63 -11.08 -10.08
C LEU A 194 -14.27 -10.59 -11.38
N ARG A 195 -14.91 -9.42 -11.34
CA ARG A 195 -15.40 -8.73 -12.53
C ARG A 195 -14.71 -7.37 -12.66
N ILE A 196 -14.00 -7.17 -13.77
CA ILE A 196 -13.32 -5.91 -14.10
C ILE A 196 -14.06 -5.27 -15.28
N TYR A 197 -14.53 -4.03 -15.12
CA TYR A 197 -15.19 -3.27 -16.19
C TYR A 197 -14.13 -2.57 -17.07
N ALA A 198 -13.30 -3.37 -17.74
CA ALA A 198 -12.28 -2.90 -18.65
C ALA A 198 -12.37 -3.68 -19.96
N SER A 199 -12.07 -3.01 -21.08
CA SER A 199 -11.94 -3.63 -22.41
C SER A 199 -10.48 -3.78 -22.85
N ARG A 200 -9.55 -3.21 -22.08
CA ARG A 200 -8.11 -3.20 -22.37
C ARG A 200 -7.30 -3.37 -21.10
N TYR A 201 -6.07 -3.81 -21.25
CA TYR A 201 -5.08 -3.87 -20.18
C TYR A 201 -3.72 -3.38 -20.65
N LEU A 202 -2.88 -2.95 -19.71
CA LEU A 202 -1.50 -2.56 -19.96
C LEU A 202 -0.62 -3.82 -20.00
N GLU A 203 0.08 -4.04 -21.11
CA GLU A 203 0.97 -5.18 -21.25
C GLU A 203 2.18 -5.04 -20.32
N GLY A 204 2.57 -6.15 -19.69
CA GLY A 204 3.84 -6.30 -18.99
C GLY A 204 4.79 -7.20 -19.77
N ASN A 205 6.10 -6.91 -19.74
CA ASN A 205 7.12 -7.79 -20.28
C ASN A 205 7.38 -9.00 -19.33
N ASN A 206 8.30 -9.88 -19.68
CA ASN A 206 8.66 -11.06 -18.90
C ASN A 206 9.17 -10.74 -17.48
N GLU A 207 9.61 -9.51 -17.22
CA GLU A 207 10.01 -9.00 -15.91
C GLU A 207 8.88 -8.24 -15.21
N THR A 208 7.66 -8.31 -15.76
CA THR A 208 6.46 -7.58 -15.30
C THR A 208 6.61 -6.05 -15.29
N CYS A 209 7.53 -5.50 -16.09
CA CYS A 209 7.61 -4.08 -16.33
C CYS A 209 6.58 -3.68 -17.41
N PRO A 210 5.86 -2.56 -17.23
CA PRO A 210 4.94 -2.06 -18.24
C PRO A 210 5.66 -1.74 -19.56
N THR A 211 5.16 -2.27 -20.68
CA THR A 211 5.72 -2.00 -22.02
C THR A 211 5.24 -0.69 -22.63
N GLY A 212 4.17 -0.12 -22.09
CA GLY A 212 3.45 1.02 -22.68
C GLY A 212 2.37 0.61 -23.68
N ASN A 213 2.33 -0.65 -24.14
CA ASN A 213 1.29 -1.15 -25.03
C ASN A 213 -0.01 -1.35 -24.28
N ILE A 214 -1.13 -0.92 -24.87
CA ILE A 214 -2.48 -1.16 -24.36
C ILE A 214 -3.16 -2.17 -25.28
N LEU A 215 -3.34 -3.39 -24.76
CA LEU A 215 -3.88 -4.52 -25.51
C LEU A 215 -5.37 -4.73 -25.18
N PRO A 216 -6.16 -5.28 -26.14
CA PRO A 216 -7.54 -5.66 -25.87
C PRO A 216 -7.58 -6.82 -24.87
N LEU A 217 -8.50 -6.72 -23.88
CA LEU A 217 -8.78 -7.81 -22.97
C LEU A 217 -9.60 -8.87 -23.71
N SER A 218 -9.06 -10.06 -23.90
CA SER A 218 -9.77 -11.22 -24.45
C SER A 218 -10.03 -12.25 -23.36
N LEU A 219 -11.06 -13.09 -23.54
CA LEU A 219 -11.40 -14.17 -22.59
C LEU A 219 -10.26 -15.19 -22.38
N ILE A 220 -9.29 -15.24 -23.27
CA ILE A 220 -8.11 -16.14 -23.19
C ILE A 220 -7.10 -15.70 -22.09
N HIS A 221 -7.17 -14.45 -21.64
CA HIS A 221 -6.26 -13.90 -20.62
C HIS A 221 -6.84 -13.95 -19.19
N ILE A 222 -7.96 -14.64 -18.99
CA ILE A 222 -8.66 -14.70 -17.69
C ILE A 222 -8.39 -16.02 -16.96
N SER A 223 -7.62 -16.92 -17.53
CA SER A 223 -7.27 -18.19 -16.91
C SER A 223 -5.81 -18.17 -16.48
N GLU A 224 -5.56 -17.93 -15.22
CA GLU A 224 -4.55 -18.52 -14.32
C GLU A 224 -4.37 -17.63 -13.10
#